data_555e14527978b0706725292b08edcabb
#
_entry.id   555e14527978b0706725292b08edcabb
#
_cell.length_a   1.000
_cell.length_b   1.000
_cell.length_c   1.000
_cell.angle_alpha   90.00
_cell.angle_beta   90.00
_cell.angle_gamma   90.00
#
_symmetry.space_group_name_H-M   'P 1'
#
loop_
_entity.id
_entity.type
_entity.pdbx_description
1 polymer ?
#
loop_
_entity_poly.entity_id
_entity_poly.type
_entity_poly.pdbx_seq_one_letter_code
_entity_poly.pdbx_strand_id
1 'polypeptide(L)'
;LLFAAGFETTTNLIGNGLISLLRNRDQMQMLRSDPTLGHRAVEEMLRYESSVQLDARTALEETDIAGHHIDAGQVVLTLLGAANRDPDRYQDPDRFDITRTGTQHLSFAAGIHYCLGAPLARLEGEVVFERLLARFPTIDADTTPVWRPSLTLRGLETLQVTVR
;
A
#
# COMPACT_ATOMS: atom_id res chain seq x y z
N LEU A 1 -11.89 7.16 16.20
CA LEU A 1 -11.40 7.40 14.85
C LEU A 1 -9.93 6.99 14.71
N LEU A 2 -8.99 7.52 15.52
CA LEU A 2 -7.55 7.22 15.42
C LEU A 2 -7.23 5.73 15.53
N PHE A 3 -7.87 5.02 16.46
CA PHE A 3 -7.69 3.57 16.60
C PHE A 3 -8.13 2.81 15.34
N ALA A 4 -9.32 3.10 14.82
CA ALA A 4 -9.83 2.43 13.62
C ALA A 4 -8.96 2.74 12.38
N ALA A 5 -8.58 4.01 12.20
CA ALA A 5 -7.79 4.44 11.05
C ALA A 5 -6.35 3.87 11.06
N GLY A 6 -5.74 3.73 12.24
CA GLY A 6 -4.36 3.25 12.35
C GLY A 6 -4.23 1.73 12.40
N PHE A 7 -5.24 1.03 12.91
CA PHE A 7 -5.15 -0.43 13.12
C PHE A 7 -5.27 -1.22 11.81
N GLU A 8 -6.39 -1.07 11.09
CA GLU A 8 -6.70 -1.92 9.95
C GLU A 8 -5.79 -1.64 8.76
N THR A 9 -5.51 -0.37 8.49
CA THR A 9 -4.69 0.04 7.33
C THR A 9 -3.25 -0.43 7.45
N THR A 10 -2.64 -0.32 8.64
CA THR A 10 -1.27 -0.80 8.88
C THR A 10 -1.22 -2.32 8.91
N THR A 11 -2.22 -3.00 9.49
CA THR A 11 -2.33 -4.46 9.41
C THR A 11 -2.38 -4.94 7.96
N ASN A 12 -3.16 -4.25 7.12
CA ASN A 12 -3.23 -4.55 5.70
C ASN A 12 -1.89 -4.27 4.98
N LEU A 13 -1.19 -3.18 5.30
CA LEU A 13 0.16 -2.91 4.77
C LEU A 13 1.12 -4.06 5.06
N ILE A 14 1.13 -4.56 6.28
CA ILE A 14 2.01 -5.67 6.68
C ILE A 14 1.64 -6.96 5.92
N GLY A 15 0.36 -7.33 5.88
CA GLY A 15 -0.10 -8.50 5.16
C GLY A 15 0.13 -8.43 3.65
N ASN A 16 -0.23 -7.31 3.03
CA ASN A 16 -0.06 -7.05 1.60
C ASN A 16 1.42 -6.99 1.21
N GLY A 17 2.25 -6.36 2.02
CA GLY A 17 3.69 -6.27 1.82
C GLY A 17 4.35 -7.65 1.92
N LEU A 18 3.97 -8.44 2.93
CA LEU A 18 4.52 -9.79 3.08
C LEU A 18 4.16 -10.68 1.90
N ILE A 19 2.89 -10.71 1.46
CA ILE A 19 2.52 -11.52 0.30
C ILE A 19 3.18 -11.03 -0.99
N SER A 20 3.43 -9.72 -1.13
CA SER A 20 4.17 -9.16 -2.27
C SER A 20 5.62 -9.66 -2.27
N LEU A 21 6.29 -9.67 -1.13
CA LEU A 21 7.64 -10.25 -0.99
C LEU A 21 7.65 -11.77 -1.23
N LEU A 22 6.65 -12.48 -0.71
CA LEU A 22 6.56 -13.95 -0.91
C LEU A 22 6.33 -14.33 -2.37
N ARG A 23 5.66 -13.50 -3.16
CA ARG A 23 5.47 -13.67 -4.61
C ARG A 23 6.67 -13.22 -5.44
N ASN A 24 7.53 -12.38 -4.88
CA ASN A 24 8.73 -11.83 -5.52
C ASN A 24 9.95 -12.15 -4.65
N ARG A 25 10.37 -13.42 -4.68
CA ARG A 25 11.43 -13.96 -3.80
C ARG A 25 12.78 -13.29 -4.01
N ASP A 26 13.09 -12.86 -5.22
CA ASP A 26 14.26 -12.08 -5.56
C ASP A 26 14.28 -10.73 -4.81
N GLN A 27 13.15 -10.05 -4.77
CA GLN A 27 12.99 -8.78 -4.04
C GLN A 27 13.09 -8.98 -2.52
N MET A 28 12.52 -10.07 -2.01
CA MET A 28 12.66 -10.44 -0.60
C MET A 28 14.11 -10.73 -0.23
N GLN A 29 14.83 -11.47 -1.07
CA GLN A 29 16.25 -11.76 -0.85
C GLN A 29 17.12 -10.51 -0.94
N MET A 30 16.81 -9.61 -1.86
CA MET A 30 17.49 -8.32 -2.00
C MET A 30 17.31 -7.48 -0.71
N LEU A 31 16.07 -7.35 -0.21
CA LEU A 31 15.79 -6.63 1.04
C LEU A 31 16.49 -7.27 2.25
N ARG A 32 16.58 -8.59 2.28
CA ARG A 32 17.31 -9.33 3.33
C ARG A 32 18.80 -9.05 3.29
N SER A 33 19.38 -8.98 2.10
CA SER A 33 20.82 -8.75 1.90
C SER A 33 21.23 -7.29 2.12
N ASP A 34 20.30 -6.36 1.86
CA ASP A 34 20.52 -4.93 2.05
C ASP A 34 19.33 -4.29 2.79
N PRO A 35 19.38 -4.28 4.14
CA PRO A 35 18.34 -3.66 4.95
C PRO A 35 18.17 -2.15 4.74
N THR A 36 19.13 -1.47 4.12
CA THR A 36 19.02 -0.03 3.81
C THR A 36 17.92 0.26 2.78
N LEU A 37 17.46 -0.76 2.07
CA LEU A 37 16.31 -0.68 1.17
C LEU A 37 14.95 -0.66 1.89
N GLY A 38 14.91 -0.79 3.22
CA GLY A 38 13.68 -0.90 4.03
C GLY A 38 12.66 0.19 3.71
N HIS A 39 13.08 1.45 3.72
CA HIS A 39 12.20 2.58 3.38
C HIS A 39 11.62 2.45 1.97
N ARG A 40 12.46 2.17 0.96
CA ARG A 40 12.01 2.02 -0.44
C ARG A 40 11.06 0.82 -0.60
N ALA A 41 11.35 -0.26 0.09
CA ALA A 41 10.50 -1.44 0.07
C ALA A 41 9.09 -1.13 0.60
N VAL A 42 9.00 -0.39 1.71
CA VAL A 42 7.70 0.03 2.27
C VAL A 42 6.96 0.99 1.32
N GLU A 43 7.64 1.96 0.70
CA GLU A 43 7.03 2.85 -0.30
C GLU A 43 6.51 2.05 -1.51
N GLU A 44 7.26 1.05 -1.98
CA GLU A 44 6.81 0.19 -3.09
C GLU A 44 5.65 -0.72 -2.67
N MET A 45 5.65 -1.27 -1.46
CA MET A 45 4.52 -2.04 -0.93
C MET A 45 3.24 -1.19 -0.87
N LEU A 46 3.35 0.04 -0.39
CA LEU A 46 2.26 1.01 -0.35
C LEU A 46 1.74 1.33 -1.75
N ARG A 47 2.64 1.55 -2.71
CA ARG A 47 2.26 1.79 -4.11
C ARG A 47 1.60 0.56 -4.73
N TYR A 48 2.25 -0.61 -4.60
CA TYR A 48 1.90 -1.84 -5.33
C TYR A 48 0.61 -2.48 -4.82
N GLU A 49 0.40 -2.53 -3.50
CA GLU A 49 -0.80 -3.09 -2.86
C GLU A 49 -1.33 -2.12 -1.80
N SER A 50 -1.83 -0.98 -2.25
CA SER A 50 -2.38 0.05 -1.38
C SER A 50 -3.44 -0.51 -0.44
N SER A 51 -3.31 -0.26 0.86
CA SER A 51 -4.33 -0.67 1.84
C SER A 51 -5.66 0.06 1.62
N VAL A 52 -5.59 1.34 1.27
CA VAL A 52 -6.77 2.16 0.89
C VAL A 52 -6.83 2.21 -0.63
N GLN A 53 -7.93 1.71 -1.20
CA GLN A 53 -8.11 1.61 -2.65
C GLN A 53 -8.78 2.83 -3.25
N LEU A 54 -9.69 3.43 -2.50
CA LEU A 54 -10.43 4.60 -2.95
C LEU A 54 -10.78 5.52 -1.77
N ASP A 55 -11.00 6.77 -2.11
CA ASP A 55 -11.47 7.81 -1.22
C ASP A 55 -12.60 8.58 -1.91
N ALA A 56 -13.41 9.30 -1.15
CA ALA A 56 -14.56 10.05 -1.65
C ALA A 56 -14.45 11.53 -1.28
N ARG A 57 -14.89 12.37 -2.20
CA ARG A 57 -15.03 13.82 -1.97
C ARG A 57 -16.42 14.26 -2.42
N THR A 58 -17.04 15.14 -1.65
CA THR A 58 -18.26 15.81 -2.06
C THR A 58 -17.91 17.20 -2.55
N ALA A 59 -18.33 17.55 -3.75
CA ALA A 59 -18.16 18.90 -4.29
C ALA A 59 -18.99 19.88 -3.47
N LEU A 60 -18.37 20.92 -2.92
CA LEU A 60 -19.04 21.96 -2.15
C LEU A 60 -19.66 23.02 -3.06
N GLU A 61 -19.12 23.19 -4.24
CA GLU A 61 -19.57 24.08 -5.30
C GLU A 61 -19.39 23.39 -6.64
N GLU A 62 -20.03 23.90 -7.68
CA GLU A 62 -19.82 23.38 -9.05
C GLU A 62 -18.36 23.57 -9.48
N THR A 63 -17.81 22.60 -10.15
CA THR A 63 -16.42 22.63 -10.61
C THR A 63 -16.23 21.75 -11.85
N ASP A 64 -15.14 21.98 -12.58
CA ASP A 64 -14.74 21.16 -13.72
C ASP A 64 -13.46 20.39 -13.40
N ILE A 65 -13.48 19.06 -13.59
CA ILE A 65 -12.31 18.20 -13.40
C ILE A 65 -12.05 17.44 -14.71
N ALA A 66 -10.90 17.65 -15.30
CA ALA A 66 -10.47 17.00 -16.55
C ALA A 66 -11.52 17.09 -17.68
N GLY A 67 -12.21 18.22 -17.80
CA GLY A 67 -13.25 18.45 -18.81
C GLY A 67 -14.64 17.90 -18.49
N HIS A 68 -14.82 17.35 -17.28
CA HIS A 68 -16.12 16.89 -16.79
C HIS A 68 -16.67 17.86 -15.76
N HIS A 69 -17.92 18.29 -15.98
CA HIS A 69 -18.64 19.13 -15.04
C HIS A 69 -19.14 18.33 -13.85
N ILE A 70 -18.94 18.86 -12.65
CA ILE A 70 -19.34 18.28 -11.37
C ILE A 70 -20.22 19.29 -10.65
N ASP A 71 -21.47 18.94 -10.41
CA ASP A 71 -22.41 19.78 -9.67
C ASP A 71 -22.09 19.82 -8.17
N ALA A 72 -22.48 20.90 -7.51
CA ALA A 72 -22.45 20.99 -6.06
C ALA A 72 -23.26 19.83 -5.44
N GLY A 73 -22.68 19.17 -4.42
CA GLY A 73 -23.26 18.01 -3.76
C GLY A 73 -22.96 16.66 -4.40
N GLN A 74 -22.41 16.62 -5.61
CA GLN A 74 -21.98 15.36 -6.23
C GLN A 74 -20.78 14.75 -5.51
N VAL A 75 -20.74 13.41 -5.48
CA VAL A 75 -19.64 12.64 -4.90
C VAL A 75 -18.68 12.20 -6.00
N VAL A 76 -17.43 12.56 -5.83
CA VAL A 76 -16.31 12.13 -6.70
C VAL A 76 -15.51 11.06 -5.95
N LEU A 77 -15.29 9.92 -6.59
CA LEU A 77 -14.42 8.85 -6.07
C LEU A 77 -13.01 9.00 -6.66
N THR A 78 -12.03 9.06 -5.80
CA THR A 78 -10.60 9.03 -6.19
C THR A 78 -10.06 7.62 -6.04
N LEU A 79 -9.68 6.98 -7.14
CA LEU A 79 -9.21 5.60 -7.17
C LEU A 79 -7.70 5.54 -6.89
N LEU A 80 -7.34 5.60 -5.61
CA LEU A 80 -5.95 5.69 -5.16
C LEU A 80 -5.11 4.48 -5.58
N GLY A 81 -5.66 3.27 -5.42
CA GLY A 81 -4.99 2.04 -5.82
C GLY A 81 -4.76 1.96 -7.34
N ALA A 82 -5.71 2.40 -8.15
CA ALA A 82 -5.57 2.46 -9.61
C ALA A 82 -4.53 3.52 -10.02
N ALA A 83 -4.58 4.72 -9.43
CA ALA A 83 -3.62 5.79 -9.70
C ALA A 83 -2.17 5.37 -9.35
N ASN A 84 -1.97 4.52 -8.35
CA ASN A 84 -0.68 3.96 -8.00
C ASN A 84 -0.16 2.91 -9.01
N ARG A 85 -1.01 2.50 -9.94
CA ARG A 85 -0.70 1.57 -11.05
C ARG A 85 -0.86 2.23 -12.43
N ASP A 86 -0.95 3.54 -12.49
CA ASP A 86 -1.09 4.29 -13.73
C ASP A 86 0.18 4.18 -14.59
N PRO A 87 0.11 3.62 -15.83
CA PRO A 87 1.27 3.49 -16.71
C PRO A 87 1.81 4.83 -17.22
N ASP A 88 0.99 5.88 -17.23
CA ASP A 88 1.46 7.22 -17.58
C ASP A 88 2.31 7.84 -16.47
N ARG A 89 2.19 7.33 -15.25
CA ARG A 89 2.95 7.79 -14.07
C ARG A 89 4.11 6.87 -13.71
N TYR A 90 3.95 5.57 -13.88
CA TYR A 90 4.93 4.57 -13.46
C TYR A 90 5.33 3.67 -14.62
N GLN A 91 6.61 3.55 -14.87
CA GLN A 91 7.11 2.52 -15.78
C GLN A 91 6.90 1.14 -15.16
N ASP A 92 6.37 0.19 -15.94
CA ASP A 92 6.06 -1.18 -15.48
C ASP A 92 5.27 -1.18 -14.15
N PRO A 93 4.07 -0.54 -14.10
CA PRO A 93 3.34 -0.30 -12.85
C PRO A 93 2.97 -1.60 -12.13
N ASP A 94 2.80 -2.69 -12.86
CA ASP A 94 2.44 -4.00 -12.34
C ASP A 94 3.64 -4.85 -11.90
N ARG A 95 4.86 -4.32 -12.03
CA ARG A 95 6.05 -4.92 -11.47
C ARG A 95 6.28 -4.41 -10.05
N PHE A 96 6.44 -5.34 -9.11
CA PHE A 96 6.91 -5.04 -7.76
C PHE A 96 8.44 -4.90 -7.77
N ASP A 97 8.93 -3.71 -7.41
CA ASP A 97 10.36 -3.39 -7.48
C ASP A 97 10.75 -2.47 -6.32
N ILE A 98 11.37 -3.05 -5.28
CA ILE A 98 11.80 -2.33 -4.08
C ILE A 98 12.96 -1.35 -4.32
N THR A 99 13.53 -1.35 -5.52
CA THR A 99 14.58 -0.39 -5.91
C THR A 99 14.03 0.82 -6.64
N ARG A 100 12.73 0.84 -6.92
CA ARG A 100 12.04 1.94 -7.60
C ARG A 100 12.33 3.26 -6.90
N THR A 101 12.66 4.28 -7.69
CA THR A 101 12.92 5.65 -7.21
C THR A 101 11.80 6.58 -7.64
N GLY A 102 11.59 7.68 -6.90
CA GLY A 102 10.58 8.69 -7.25
C GLY A 102 9.14 8.22 -7.03
N THR A 103 8.93 7.27 -6.12
CA THR A 103 7.62 6.73 -5.77
C THR A 103 6.81 7.77 -4.98
N GLN A 104 6.13 8.66 -5.68
CA GLN A 104 5.13 9.55 -5.09
C GLN A 104 3.76 8.90 -5.22
N HIS A 105 3.53 7.85 -4.41
CA HIS A 105 2.24 7.15 -4.41
C HIS A 105 1.14 7.93 -3.65
N LEU A 106 -0.11 7.62 -3.95
CA LEU A 106 -1.30 8.24 -3.36
C LEU A 106 -1.93 7.43 -2.21
N SER A 107 -1.24 6.41 -1.67
CA SER A 107 -1.79 5.54 -0.62
C SER A 107 -2.08 6.27 0.70
N PHE A 108 -1.51 7.45 0.88
CA PHE A 108 -1.77 8.35 1.99
C PHE A 108 -2.60 9.58 1.57
N ALA A 109 -3.26 9.52 0.42
CA ALA A 109 -3.95 10.64 -0.22
C ALA A 109 -3.02 11.85 -0.50
N ALA A 110 -3.58 13.05 -0.65
CA ALA A 110 -2.84 14.28 -0.91
C ALA A 110 -3.61 15.51 -0.39
N GLY A 111 -2.94 16.67 -0.39
CA GLY A 111 -3.54 17.95 0.01
C GLY A 111 -3.87 18.02 1.50
N ILE A 112 -4.96 18.73 1.83
CA ILE A 112 -5.38 18.97 3.22
C ILE A 112 -5.82 17.70 3.96
N HIS A 113 -6.08 16.62 3.24
CA HIS A 113 -6.46 15.30 3.78
C HIS A 113 -5.29 14.30 3.79
N TYR A 114 -4.06 14.75 3.55
CA TYR A 114 -2.90 13.88 3.68
C TYR A 114 -2.90 13.15 5.02
N CYS A 115 -2.64 11.85 5.00
CA CYS A 115 -2.71 10.98 6.18
C CYS A 115 -1.81 11.46 7.31
N LEU A 116 -2.41 11.77 8.47
CA LEU A 116 -1.68 12.18 9.67
C LEU A 116 -0.73 11.08 10.17
N GLY A 117 -1.15 9.80 10.02
CA GLY A 117 -0.39 8.63 10.45
C GLY A 117 0.69 8.15 9.47
N ALA A 118 0.87 8.82 8.32
CA ALA A 118 1.80 8.36 7.30
C ALA A 118 3.24 8.13 7.78
N PRO A 119 3.85 9.01 8.62
CA PRO A 119 5.19 8.75 9.16
C PRO A 119 5.22 7.52 10.06
N LEU A 120 4.19 7.30 10.88
CA LEU A 120 4.11 6.16 11.79
C LEU A 120 3.94 4.86 11.01
N ALA A 121 3.03 4.81 10.04
CA ALA A 121 2.78 3.63 9.22
C ALA A 121 4.03 3.20 8.43
N ARG A 122 4.83 4.15 7.93
CA ARG A 122 6.13 3.87 7.29
C ARG A 122 7.10 3.23 8.27
N LEU A 123 7.26 3.85 9.43
CA LEU A 123 8.16 3.35 10.48
C LEU A 123 7.75 1.95 10.94
N GLU A 124 6.46 1.71 11.16
CA GLU A 124 5.94 0.39 11.53
C GLU A 124 6.24 -0.65 10.45
N GLY A 125 6.02 -0.33 9.19
CA GLY A 125 6.36 -1.19 8.06
C GLY A 125 7.85 -1.51 8.00
N GLU A 126 8.72 -0.50 8.09
CA GLU A 126 10.18 -0.67 8.06
C GLU A 126 10.65 -1.58 9.21
N VAL A 127 10.22 -1.30 10.44
CA VAL A 127 10.60 -2.10 11.61
C VAL A 127 10.10 -3.54 11.51
N VAL A 128 8.86 -3.74 11.07
CA VAL A 128 8.28 -5.09 10.94
C VAL A 128 9.06 -5.91 9.92
N PHE A 129 9.29 -5.40 8.71
CA PHE A 129 9.99 -6.16 7.67
C PHE A 129 11.47 -6.38 8.00
N GLU A 130 12.15 -5.39 8.57
CA GLU A 130 13.52 -5.56 9.07
C GLU A 130 13.59 -6.71 10.10
N ARG A 131 12.74 -6.67 11.12
CA ARG A 131 12.77 -7.66 12.21
C ARG A 131 12.31 -9.04 11.73
N LEU A 132 11.28 -9.10 10.90
CA LEU A 132 10.76 -10.36 10.35
C LEU A 132 11.84 -11.08 9.51
N LEU A 133 12.47 -10.35 8.59
CA LEU A 133 13.47 -10.93 7.68
C LEU A 133 14.79 -11.27 8.41
N ALA A 134 15.17 -10.52 9.42
CA ALA A 134 16.34 -10.83 10.25
C ALA A 134 16.10 -12.05 11.16
N ARG A 135 14.87 -12.21 11.68
CA ARG A 135 14.53 -13.27 12.63
C ARG A 135 14.35 -14.63 11.98
N PHE A 136 13.74 -14.68 10.79
CA PHE A 136 13.34 -15.92 10.13
C PHE A 136 14.03 -16.07 8.77
N PRO A 137 15.02 -16.98 8.67
CA PRO A 137 15.69 -17.29 7.40
C PRO A 137 14.74 -17.74 6.30
N THR A 138 13.71 -18.50 6.68
CA THR A 138 12.69 -18.99 5.75
C THR A 138 11.31 -18.54 6.20
N ILE A 139 10.55 -17.99 5.25
CA ILE A 139 9.15 -17.62 5.43
C ILE A 139 8.40 -18.11 4.18
N ASP A 140 7.40 -18.94 4.37
CA ASP A 140 6.57 -19.48 3.29
C ASP A 140 5.09 -19.27 3.60
N ALA A 141 4.28 -19.02 2.57
CA ALA A 141 2.82 -18.99 2.73
C ALA A 141 2.27 -20.43 2.60
N ASP A 142 1.51 -20.86 3.58
CA ASP A 142 0.98 -22.22 3.65
C ASP A 142 -0.27 -22.42 2.80
N THR A 143 -0.98 -21.32 2.48
CA THR A 143 -2.25 -21.34 1.74
C THR A 143 -2.32 -20.24 0.71
N THR A 144 -3.22 -20.40 -0.27
CA THR A 144 -3.55 -19.30 -1.19
C THR A 144 -4.21 -18.17 -0.40
N PRO A 145 -3.69 -16.94 -0.50
CA PRO A 145 -4.24 -15.80 0.23
C PRO A 145 -5.70 -15.52 -0.15
N VAL A 146 -6.56 -15.33 0.85
CA VAL A 146 -7.95 -14.94 0.68
C VAL A 146 -8.08 -13.46 0.97
N TRP A 147 -8.53 -12.70 -0.03
CA TRP A 147 -8.74 -11.26 0.10
C TRP A 147 -10.12 -10.97 0.66
N ARG A 148 -10.21 -9.95 1.53
CA ARG A 148 -11.50 -9.46 2.04
C ARG A 148 -12.32 -8.86 0.89
N PRO A 149 -13.63 -9.12 0.82
CA PRO A 149 -14.52 -8.56 -0.19
C PRO A 149 -14.86 -7.09 0.16
N SER A 150 -13.90 -6.19 -0.02
CA SER A 150 -14.06 -4.76 0.25
C SER A 150 -13.56 -3.94 -0.95
N LEU A 151 -14.32 -2.91 -1.32
CA LEU A 151 -13.92 -1.96 -2.35
C LEU A 151 -12.99 -0.87 -1.82
N THR A 152 -13.14 -0.51 -0.55
CA THR A 152 -12.41 0.62 0.05
C THR A 152 -11.07 0.21 0.63
N LEU A 153 -11.05 -0.91 1.37
CA LEU A 153 -9.85 -1.40 2.04
C LEU A 153 -9.42 -2.74 1.46
N ARG A 154 -8.20 -2.82 0.98
CA ARG A 154 -7.61 -4.04 0.45
C ARG A 154 -6.70 -4.68 1.50
N GLY A 155 -7.09 -5.83 1.95
CA GLY A 155 -6.36 -6.63 2.92
C GLY A 155 -6.75 -8.10 2.85
N LEU A 156 -5.94 -8.93 3.46
CA LEU A 156 -6.20 -10.37 3.57
C LEU A 156 -7.12 -10.65 4.76
N GLU A 157 -7.99 -11.66 4.62
CA GLU A 157 -8.74 -12.19 5.76
C GLU A 157 -7.79 -12.84 6.77
N THR A 158 -6.89 -13.67 6.25
CA THR A 158 -5.83 -14.34 6.99
C THR A 158 -4.62 -14.54 6.08
N LEU A 159 -3.44 -14.56 6.66
CA LEU A 159 -2.21 -15.00 6.00
C LEU A 159 -1.50 -15.97 6.93
N GLN A 160 -1.62 -17.26 6.65
CA GLN A 160 -0.89 -18.28 7.38
C GLN A 160 0.48 -18.48 6.76
N VAL A 161 1.51 -18.43 7.58
CA VAL A 161 2.90 -18.58 7.16
C VAL A 161 3.62 -19.59 8.05
N THR A 162 4.49 -20.38 7.44
CA THR A 162 5.49 -21.18 8.13
C THR A 162 6.80 -20.41 8.19
N VAL A 163 7.38 -20.33 9.37
CA VAL A 163 8.66 -19.66 9.61
C VAL A 163 9.69 -20.64 10.18
N ARG A 164 10.95 -20.53 9.76
CA ARG A 164 12.06 -21.34 10.26
C ARG A 164 13.31 -20.49 10.41
#